data_68624caa24bf05b7b79574a2dbfb9a60
#
_entry.id   68624caa24bf05b7b79574a2dbfb9a60
#
_cell.length_a   1.000
_cell.length_b   1.000
_cell.length_c   1.000
_cell.angle_alpha   90.00
_cell.angle_beta   90.00
_cell.angle_gamma   90.00
#
_symmetry.space_group_name_H-M   'P 1'
#
loop_
_entity.id
_entity.type
_entity.pdbx_description
1 polymer ?
#
loop_
_entity_poly.entity_id
_entity_poly.type
_entity_poly.pdbx_seq_one_letter_code
_entity_poly.pdbx_strand_id
1 'polypeptide(L)'
;MCGRRDLLGSVHIPGPRELCLSGIAVASARNALEAKVVTLTIAKPPFNDGFLLRSDPSDPRLSAEVTGVDHLGAEVTTRVVTEKALTLYLNRQEIVTMMTIGDHPDLMAVGYLLNQNMLHADDEITAIDYDDDLEVVVVRTERETDYEAKLQKKVRTSGCAQGTVFGDVMENFSDIHLAPEARLKTSWLYTLTHKINTAPSLYLEAGAIHGCVLCQGDVPLVYMEDVGRHNAVDKIAGWMFMNKVAADDKIFYTTGRLTSEMVIKTVMMGIPILVSRSGFTAWGVELAQKAGLTLIGRARGKRFLALAGLE
;
A
#
# COMPACT_ATOMS: atom_id res chain seq x y z
N MET A 1 -7.45 38.21 60.97
CA MET A 1 -6.21 38.06 61.74
C MET A 1 -5.50 36.85 61.27
N CYS A 2 -4.42 37.09 60.55
CA CYS A 2 -3.07 36.54 60.76
C CYS A 2 -2.99 35.02 60.62
N GLY A 3 -2.12 34.42 59.81
CA GLY A 3 -0.87 34.87 59.26
C GLY A 3 -0.36 33.89 58.15
N ARG A 4 0.32 34.45 57.22
CA ARG A 4 1.15 33.78 56.21
C ARG A 4 2.36 33.08 56.86
N ARG A 5 2.77 31.93 56.33
CA ARG A 5 4.17 31.48 56.43
C ARG A 5 4.63 31.00 55.06
N ASP A 6 5.55 31.78 54.50
CA ASP A 6 6.39 31.45 53.38
C ASP A 6 7.41 30.39 53.81
N LEU A 7 7.60 29.36 52.97
CA LEU A 7 8.78 28.50 53.01
C LEU A 7 9.32 28.35 51.57
N LEU A 8 10.22 29.26 51.23
CA LEU A 8 11.12 29.15 50.10
C LEU A 8 12.28 28.22 50.47
N GLY A 9 12.29 27.05 49.92
CA GLY A 9 13.43 26.12 49.92
C GLY A 9 14.19 26.28 48.61
N SER A 10 15.34 26.90 48.63
CA SER A 10 16.27 27.03 47.53
C SER A 10 16.93 25.67 47.24
N VAL A 11 16.73 25.12 46.01
CA VAL A 11 17.46 23.95 45.52
C VAL A 11 18.72 24.47 44.81
N HIS A 12 19.85 24.07 45.34
CA HIS A 12 21.19 24.37 44.83
C HIS A 12 21.51 23.40 43.69
N ILE A 13 21.72 23.90 42.45
CA ILE A 13 22.17 23.14 41.31
C ILE A 13 23.70 23.29 41.19
N PRO A 14 24.49 22.19 41.23
CA PRO A 14 25.92 22.28 41.00
C PRO A 14 26.23 22.44 39.52
N GLY A 15 27.12 23.38 39.19
CA GLY A 15 27.61 23.70 37.84
C GLY A 15 28.48 22.60 37.24
N PRO A 16 28.73 22.66 35.92
CA PRO A 16 29.42 21.62 35.17
C PRO A 16 30.92 21.57 35.50
N ARG A 17 31.43 20.39 35.83
CA ARG A 17 32.89 20.12 35.93
C ARG A 17 33.46 19.96 34.52
N GLU A 18 34.44 20.77 34.19
CA GLU A 18 35.31 20.61 33.03
C GLU A 18 36.07 19.26 33.12
N LEU A 19 35.86 18.37 32.15
CA LEU A 19 36.63 17.18 31.94
C LEU A 19 37.71 17.45 30.87
N CYS A 20 38.94 17.43 31.30
CA CYS A 20 40.14 17.56 30.52
C CYS A 20 40.25 16.36 29.51
N LEU A 21 40.19 16.65 28.22
CA LEU A 21 40.38 15.66 27.15
C LEU A 21 41.86 15.41 26.93
N SER A 22 42.40 14.33 27.46
CA SER A 22 43.66 13.74 27.02
C SER A 22 43.45 12.89 25.78
N GLY A 23 44.28 13.12 24.76
CA GLY A 23 44.14 12.62 23.40
C GLY A 23 43.96 11.12 23.28
N ILE A 24 42.99 10.75 22.46
CA ILE A 24 42.93 9.43 21.79
C ILE A 24 42.94 9.70 20.29
N ALA A 25 43.95 9.18 19.62
CA ALA A 25 44.08 9.22 18.18
C ALA A 25 42.90 8.51 17.51
N VAL A 26 42.15 9.28 16.70
CA VAL A 26 41.09 8.71 15.84
C VAL A 26 41.75 8.08 14.64
N ALA A 27 41.91 6.76 14.67
CA ALA A 27 42.25 5.97 13.49
C ALA A 27 41.05 6.02 12.53
N SER A 28 41.26 6.65 11.37
CA SER A 28 40.34 6.68 10.25
C SER A 28 40.12 5.28 9.71
N ALA A 29 39.09 4.58 10.18
CA ALA A 29 38.54 3.40 9.52
C ALA A 29 37.51 3.87 8.47
N ARG A 30 37.96 4.14 7.27
CA ARG A 30 37.13 4.16 6.07
C ARG A 30 36.72 2.72 5.76
N ASN A 31 35.68 2.23 6.39
CA ASN A 31 34.98 1.06 5.90
C ASN A 31 34.07 1.52 4.76
N ALA A 32 34.47 1.16 3.54
CA ALA A 32 33.61 1.21 2.38
C ALA A 32 32.39 0.33 2.66
N LEU A 33 31.26 0.97 2.96
CA LEU A 33 29.95 0.34 2.84
C LEU A 33 29.74 0.19 1.32
N GLU A 34 30.08 -0.99 0.77
CA GLU A 34 29.62 -1.37 -0.54
C GLU A 34 28.08 -1.39 -0.48
N ALA A 35 27.46 -0.42 -1.11
CA ALA A 35 26.02 -0.42 -1.36
C ALA A 35 25.70 -1.70 -2.13
N LYS A 36 25.19 -2.72 -1.45
CA LYS A 36 24.54 -3.84 -2.10
C LYS A 36 23.31 -3.29 -2.81
N VAL A 37 23.47 -3.01 -4.09
CA VAL A 37 22.33 -2.91 -5.00
C VAL A 37 21.60 -4.25 -4.88
N VAL A 38 20.49 -4.26 -4.18
CA VAL A 38 19.58 -5.41 -4.14
C VAL A 38 18.92 -5.47 -5.50
N THR A 39 19.62 -6.07 -6.46
CA THR A 39 18.97 -6.53 -7.69
C THR A 39 18.03 -7.63 -7.24
N LEU A 40 16.74 -7.32 -7.12
CA LEU A 40 15.69 -8.31 -6.94
C LEU A 40 15.72 -9.24 -8.17
N THR A 41 16.55 -10.27 -8.08
CA THR A 41 16.44 -11.41 -8.99
C THR A 41 15.07 -11.99 -8.67
N ILE A 42 14.12 -11.93 -9.63
CA ILE A 42 12.81 -12.57 -9.51
C ILE A 42 13.12 -14.05 -9.28
N ALA A 43 13.16 -14.44 -8.01
CA ALA A 43 13.24 -15.85 -7.65
C ALA A 43 12.03 -16.53 -8.29
N LYS A 44 12.26 -17.73 -8.83
CA LYS A 44 11.17 -18.55 -9.37
C LYS A 44 10.01 -18.52 -8.38
N PRO A 45 8.78 -18.14 -8.79
CA PRO A 45 7.67 -17.92 -7.87
C PRO A 45 7.54 -19.15 -6.96
N PRO A 46 7.46 -18.96 -5.64
CA PRO A 46 7.36 -20.07 -4.68
C PRO A 46 6.07 -20.87 -4.85
N PHE A 47 5.13 -20.35 -5.64
CA PHE A 47 3.82 -20.91 -5.86
C PHE A 47 3.72 -21.53 -7.27
N ASN A 48 3.19 -22.75 -7.33
CA ASN A 48 2.99 -23.49 -8.60
C ASN A 48 1.65 -23.12 -9.28
N ASP A 49 1.05 -22.01 -8.92
CA ASP A 49 -0.31 -21.58 -9.30
C ASP A 49 -0.34 -20.49 -10.38
N GLY A 50 0.82 -20.09 -10.90
CA GLY A 50 0.96 -19.16 -12.03
C GLY A 50 1.06 -17.69 -11.64
N PHE A 51 1.01 -17.33 -10.35
CA PHE A 51 1.32 -15.96 -9.89
C PHE A 51 2.82 -15.71 -9.83
N LEU A 52 3.24 -14.53 -10.23
CA LEU A 52 4.63 -14.04 -10.07
C LEU A 52 4.92 -13.70 -8.62
N LEU A 53 3.93 -13.11 -7.93
CA LEU A 53 3.97 -12.78 -6.53
C LEU A 53 2.56 -12.76 -5.94
N ARG A 54 2.43 -13.17 -4.67
CA ARG A 54 1.17 -13.05 -3.92
C ARG A 54 1.39 -13.04 -2.42
N SER A 55 0.40 -12.55 -1.67
CA SER A 55 0.31 -12.81 -0.23
C SER A 55 0.19 -14.31 0.01
N ASP A 56 0.97 -14.85 0.94
CA ASP A 56 0.99 -16.30 1.21
C ASP A 56 -0.04 -16.66 2.28
N PRO A 57 -1.17 -17.31 1.94
CA PRO A 57 -2.16 -17.70 2.93
C PRO A 57 -1.65 -18.76 3.93
N SER A 58 -0.55 -19.44 3.63
CA SER A 58 0.07 -20.42 4.54
C SER A 58 1.07 -19.80 5.52
N ASP A 59 1.39 -18.50 5.38
CA ASP A 59 2.29 -17.81 6.31
C ASP A 59 1.61 -17.67 7.70
N PRO A 60 2.15 -18.31 8.75
CA PRO A 60 1.54 -18.31 10.08
C PRO A 60 1.53 -16.93 10.75
N ARG A 61 2.29 -15.96 10.21
CA ARG A 61 2.31 -14.58 10.72
C ARG A 61 1.09 -13.78 10.30
N LEU A 62 0.41 -14.18 9.22
CA LEU A 62 -0.67 -13.42 8.59
C LEU A 62 -2.07 -13.78 9.11
N SER A 63 -2.18 -14.85 9.89
CA SER A 63 -3.46 -15.26 10.48
C SER A 63 -3.26 -16.01 11.79
N ALA A 64 -4.26 -15.97 12.66
CA ALA A 64 -4.30 -16.67 13.93
C ALA A 64 -5.60 -17.47 14.07
N GLU A 65 -5.58 -18.50 14.91
CA GLU A 65 -6.80 -19.22 15.31
C GLU A 65 -7.41 -18.55 16.53
N VAL A 66 -8.72 -18.34 16.49
CA VAL A 66 -9.50 -17.84 17.63
C VAL A 66 -10.70 -18.75 17.85
N THR A 67 -11.04 -18.97 19.12
CA THR A 67 -12.19 -19.76 19.51
C THR A 67 -13.29 -18.84 20.03
N GLY A 68 -14.49 -19.03 19.51
CA GLY A 68 -15.69 -18.31 19.92
C GLY A 68 -16.84 -19.27 20.17
N VAL A 69 -18.01 -18.73 20.46
CA VAL A 69 -19.24 -19.50 20.67
C VAL A 69 -20.27 -19.08 19.61
N ASP A 70 -20.86 -20.03 18.92
CA ASP A 70 -21.88 -19.77 17.91
C ASP A 70 -23.25 -19.44 18.53
N HIS A 71 -24.26 -19.18 17.69
CA HIS A 71 -25.62 -18.83 18.10
C HIS A 71 -26.39 -19.99 18.80
N LEU A 72 -25.87 -21.20 18.76
CA LEU A 72 -26.40 -22.38 19.44
C LEU A 72 -25.67 -22.70 20.76
N GLY A 73 -24.64 -21.92 21.09
CA GLY A 73 -23.79 -22.13 22.26
C GLY A 73 -22.68 -23.15 22.05
N ALA A 74 -22.41 -23.57 20.80
CA ALA A 74 -21.32 -24.52 20.52
C ALA A 74 -19.99 -23.74 20.34
N GLU A 75 -18.92 -24.32 20.83
CA GLU A 75 -17.57 -23.79 20.64
C GLU A 75 -17.12 -24.01 19.19
N VAL A 76 -16.65 -22.94 18.55
CA VAL A 76 -16.19 -22.91 17.16
C VAL A 76 -14.84 -22.24 17.08
N THR A 77 -13.86 -22.93 16.50
CA THR A 77 -12.55 -22.35 16.17
C THR A 77 -12.55 -21.88 14.72
N THR A 78 -12.06 -20.67 14.48
CA THR A 78 -11.95 -20.07 13.15
C THR A 78 -10.62 -19.36 12.98
N ARG A 79 -10.16 -19.22 11.74
CA ARG A 79 -8.98 -18.39 11.41
C ARG A 79 -9.40 -16.94 11.21
N VAL A 80 -8.58 -16.04 11.72
CA VAL A 80 -8.71 -14.58 11.54
C VAL A 80 -7.40 -14.01 11.06
N VAL A 81 -7.44 -12.95 10.24
CA VAL A 81 -6.22 -12.25 9.81
C VAL A 81 -5.60 -11.49 10.99
N THR A 82 -4.27 -11.42 11.02
CA THR A 82 -3.54 -10.57 11.94
C THR A 82 -3.45 -9.15 11.38
N GLU A 83 -3.45 -8.17 12.27
CA GLU A 83 -3.20 -6.77 11.93
C GLU A 83 -2.03 -6.25 12.76
N LYS A 84 -1.16 -5.47 12.12
CA LYS A 84 -0.12 -4.71 12.80
C LYS A 84 -0.01 -3.29 12.24
N ALA A 85 0.46 -2.38 13.07
CA ALA A 85 0.79 -1.04 12.63
C ALA A 85 2.08 -1.07 11.82
N LEU A 86 2.16 -0.28 10.74
CA LEU A 86 3.40 -0.05 10.00
C LEU A 86 3.57 1.45 9.81
N THR A 87 4.65 2.00 10.33
CA THR A 87 5.00 3.40 10.18
C THR A 87 5.94 3.60 9.01
N LEU A 88 5.52 4.39 8.03
CA LEU A 88 6.29 4.73 6.85
C LEU A 88 7.04 6.04 7.03
N TYR A 89 8.33 6.01 6.72
CA TYR A 89 9.18 7.19 6.58
C TYR A 89 9.63 7.37 5.13
N LEU A 90 9.68 8.61 4.67
CA LEU A 90 10.37 9.01 3.45
C LEU A 90 11.59 9.85 3.86
N ASN A 91 12.79 9.32 3.60
CA ASN A 91 14.05 9.88 4.08
C ASN A 91 14.08 10.00 5.62
N ARG A 92 13.90 11.21 6.15
CA ARG A 92 13.90 11.49 7.60
C ARG A 92 12.53 11.85 8.14
N GLN A 93 11.53 11.93 7.26
CA GLN A 93 10.20 12.41 7.60
C GLN A 93 9.24 11.24 7.79
N GLU A 94 8.57 11.19 8.94
CA GLU A 94 7.42 10.32 9.16
C GLU A 94 6.26 10.76 8.27
N ILE A 95 5.69 9.80 7.55
CA ILE A 95 4.62 10.04 6.57
C ILE A 95 3.27 9.63 7.15
N VAL A 96 3.17 8.37 7.57
CA VAL A 96 1.91 7.78 8.00
C VAL A 96 2.16 6.48 8.77
N THR A 97 1.26 6.13 9.69
CA THR A 97 1.14 4.79 10.25
C THR A 97 -0.14 4.15 9.70
N MET A 98 -0.02 2.95 9.15
CA MET A 98 -1.10 2.21 8.51
C MET A 98 -1.30 0.85 9.19
N MET A 99 -2.55 0.43 9.36
CA MET A 99 -2.86 -0.95 9.76
C MET A 99 -2.79 -1.86 8.55
N THR A 100 -2.00 -2.94 8.63
CA THR A 100 -1.73 -3.89 7.54
C THR A 100 -1.56 -5.30 8.07
N ILE A 101 -1.64 -6.31 7.21
CA ILE A 101 -1.27 -7.68 7.58
C ILE A 101 0.25 -7.87 7.72
N GLY A 102 1.04 -6.89 7.27
CA GLY A 102 2.49 -6.85 7.46
C GLY A 102 3.33 -7.64 6.45
N ASP A 103 2.73 -8.21 5.39
CA ASP A 103 3.49 -8.76 4.27
C ASP A 103 3.87 -7.65 3.29
N HIS A 104 4.99 -7.81 2.60
CA HIS A 104 5.51 -6.89 1.58
C HIS A 104 5.51 -5.40 2.01
N PRO A 105 6.07 -5.05 3.19
CA PRO A 105 6.08 -3.68 3.69
C PRO A 105 6.84 -2.71 2.78
N ASP A 106 7.89 -3.18 2.12
CA ASP A 106 8.68 -2.48 1.11
C ASP A 106 7.83 -2.05 -0.09
N LEU A 107 7.09 -3.00 -0.67
CA LEU A 107 6.20 -2.72 -1.81
C LEU A 107 5.08 -1.77 -1.41
N MET A 108 4.48 -1.98 -0.22
CA MET A 108 3.42 -1.12 0.28
C MET A 108 3.91 0.33 0.47
N ALA A 109 5.10 0.50 1.04
CA ALA A 109 5.70 1.81 1.28
C ALA A 109 5.94 2.58 -0.03
N VAL A 110 6.60 1.94 -0.99
CA VAL A 110 6.88 2.54 -2.31
C VAL A 110 5.58 2.90 -3.02
N GLY A 111 4.62 1.98 -3.07
CA GLY A 111 3.37 2.22 -3.76
C GLY A 111 2.49 3.27 -3.09
N TYR A 112 2.50 3.35 -1.76
CA TYR A 112 1.83 4.43 -1.04
C TYR A 112 2.40 5.79 -1.46
N LEU A 113 3.73 5.94 -1.45
CA LEU A 113 4.39 7.20 -1.82
C LEU A 113 4.10 7.61 -3.27
N LEU A 114 4.10 6.66 -4.21
CA LEU A 114 3.72 6.89 -5.61
C LEU A 114 2.26 7.37 -5.73
N ASN A 115 1.33 6.65 -5.11
CA ASN A 115 -0.10 6.96 -5.18
C ASN A 115 -0.49 8.23 -4.40
N GLN A 116 0.40 8.75 -3.54
CA GLN A 116 0.27 10.05 -2.88
C GLN A 116 1.07 11.16 -3.59
N ASN A 117 1.68 10.89 -4.74
CA ASN A 117 2.53 11.82 -5.48
C ASN A 117 3.71 12.37 -4.66
N MET A 118 4.21 11.59 -3.72
CA MET A 118 5.40 11.91 -2.92
C MET A 118 6.67 11.35 -3.55
N LEU A 119 6.54 10.27 -4.30
CA LEU A 119 7.56 9.64 -5.13
C LEU A 119 7.10 9.75 -6.60
N HIS A 120 8.01 10.11 -7.49
CA HIS A 120 7.76 10.24 -8.92
C HIS A 120 8.34 9.04 -9.68
N ALA A 121 7.89 8.83 -10.92
CA ALA A 121 8.32 7.68 -11.72
C ALA A 121 9.82 7.68 -12.06
N ASP A 122 10.45 8.85 -12.05
CA ASP A 122 11.87 9.09 -12.34
C ASP A 122 12.75 9.22 -11.08
N ASP A 123 12.15 9.14 -9.87
CA ASP A 123 12.91 9.16 -8.62
C ASP A 123 13.75 7.89 -8.46
N GLU A 124 15.00 8.05 -8.04
CA GLU A 124 15.86 6.95 -7.67
C GLU A 124 15.73 6.62 -6.19
N ILE A 125 15.31 5.39 -5.90
CA ILE A 125 15.30 4.84 -4.55
C ILE A 125 16.69 4.30 -4.25
N THR A 126 17.35 4.88 -3.25
CA THR A 126 18.71 4.48 -2.85
C THR A 126 18.71 3.36 -1.82
N ALA A 127 17.67 3.26 -0.98
CA ALA A 127 17.50 2.17 -0.02
C ALA A 127 16.03 2.05 0.43
N ILE A 128 15.66 0.84 0.85
CA ILE A 128 14.43 0.58 1.59
C ILE A 128 14.84 -0.24 2.81
N ASP A 129 14.71 0.33 3.99
CA ASP A 129 15.04 -0.30 5.26
C ASP A 129 13.75 -0.67 5.98
N TYR A 130 13.58 -1.94 6.35
CA TYR A 130 12.45 -2.40 7.15
C TYR A 130 12.94 -3.01 8.46
N ASP A 131 12.36 -2.56 9.56
CA ASP A 131 12.57 -3.08 10.90
C ASP A 131 11.24 -3.71 11.40
N ASP A 132 11.23 -5.03 11.54
CA ASP A 132 10.03 -5.78 11.93
C ASP A 132 9.71 -5.61 13.43
N ASP A 133 10.72 -5.40 14.27
CA ASP A 133 10.54 -5.20 15.72
C ASP A 133 9.95 -3.82 16.02
N LEU A 134 10.36 -2.81 15.28
CA LEU A 134 9.84 -1.44 15.40
C LEU A 134 8.60 -1.19 14.55
N GLU A 135 8.26 -2.11 13.65
CA GLU A 135 7.17 -1.95 12.66
C GLU A 135 7.34 -0.66 11.82
N VAL A 136 8.58 -0.41 11.36
CA VAL A 136 8.95 0.81 10.62
C VAL A 136 9.54 0.43 9.28
N VAL A 137 9.12 1.13 8.22
CA VAL A 137 9.74 1.09 6.90
C VAL A 137 10.21 2.47 6.48
N VAL A 138 11.45 2.58 6.03
CA VAL A 138 12.08 3.84 5.58
C VAL A 138 12.44 3.71 4.12
N VAL A 139 11.83 4.53 3.26
CA VAL A 139 12.22 4.67 1.85
C VAL A 139 13.17 5.86 1.73
N ARG A 140 14.34 5.63 1.11
CA ARG A 140 15.35 6.67 0.88
C ARG A 140 15.47 6.95 -0.61
N THR A 141 15.50 8.24 -0.96
CA THR A 141 15.64 8.73 -2.33
C THR A 141 16.84 9.66 -2.44
N GLU A 142 17.43 9.78 -3.65
CA GLU A 142 18.46 10.79 -3.90
C GLU A 142 17.89 12.20 -3.80
N ARG A 143 16.70 12.42 -4.31
CA ARG A 143 16.02 13.72 -4.27
C ARG A 143 15.49 13.99 -2.86
N GLU A 144 15.83 15.18 -2.31
CA GLU A 144 15.11 15.69 -1.13
C GLU A 144 13.67 16.03 -1.53
N THR A 145 12.72 15.56 -0.75
CA THR A 145 11.31 15.73 -1.06
C THR A 145 10.79 17.06 -0.54
N ASP A 146 9.88 17.68 -1.27
CA ASP A 146 9.14 18.89 -0.91
C ASP A 146 7.87 18.57 -0.07
N TYR A 147 7.92 17.46 0.66
CA TYR A 147 6.79 16.87 1.38
C TYR A 147 6.11 17.85 2.35
N GLU A 148 6.88 18.65 3.10
CA GLU A 148 6.33 19.63 4.04
C GLU A 148 5.45 20.67 3.34
N ALA A 149 5.83 21.11 2.13
CA ALA A 149 5.01 21.99 1.31
C ALA A 149 3.72 21.30 0.83
N LYS A 150 3.80 19.99 0.51
CA LYS A 150 2.64 19.19 0.07
C LYS A 150 1.67 18.91 1.21
N LEU A 151 2.14 18.67 2.45
CA LEU A 151 1.30 18.47 3.63
C LEU A 151 0.43 19.69 3.99
N GLN A 152 0.81 20.89 3.59
CA GLN A 152 -0.01 22.07 3.81
C GLN A 152 -1.30 22.07 2.97
N LYS A 153 -1.38 21.28 1.93
CA LYS A 153 -2.61 21.07 1.16
C LYS A 153 -3.56 20.14 1.92
N LYS A 154 -4.82 20.57 2.07
CA LYS A 154 -5.81 19.89 2.92
C LYS A 154 -5.95 18.41 2.58
N VAL A 155 -5.75 17.58 3.59
CA VAL A 155 -5.98 16.14 3.54
C VAL A 155 -7.47 15.85 3.65
N ARG A 156 -8.02 15.05 2.70
CA ARG A 156 -9.38 14.50 2.78
C ARG A 156 -9.30 12.99 2.74
N THR A 157 -10.07 12.32 3.59
CA THR A 157 -10.11 10.86 3.66
C THR A 157 -11.53 10.35 3.45
N SER A 158 -11.69 9.21 2.79
CA SER A 158 -12.89 8.40 2.87
C SER A 158 -12.70 7.39 3.99
N GLY A 159 -13.34 7.58 5.12
CA GLY A 159 -13.52 6.66 6.27
C GLY A 159 -12.55 5.50 6.59
N CYS A 160 -11.68 5.08 5.67
CA CYS A 160 -10.73 3.97 5.83
C CYS A 160 -9.31 4.30 5.36
N ALA A 161 -9.06 5.48 4.78
CA ALA A 161 -7.74 5.89 4.31
C ALA A 161 -7.25 7.07 5.13
N GLN A 162 -6.08 6.94 5.73
CA GLN A 162 -5.43 8.07 6.38
C GLN A 162 -4.75 8.94 5.32
N GLY A 163 -5.10 10.23 5.31
CA GLY A 163 -4.30 11.30 4.77
C GLY A 163 -3.98 11.23 3.27
N THR A 164 -4.96 11.41 2.38
CA THR A 164 -4.68 11.67 0.98
C THR A 164 -4.37 13.15 0.78
N VAL A 165 -3.24 13.49 0.16
CA VAL A 165 -2.91 14.85 -0.31
C VAL A 165 -3.76 15.14 -1.54
N PHE A 166 -5.06 15.34 -1.31
CA PHE A 166 -6.09 15.31 -2.34
C PHE A 166 -5.89 16.36 -3.44
N GLY A 167 -5.38 17.55 -3.08
CA GLY A 167 -5.15 18.63 -4.05
C GLY A 167 -4.12 18.25 -5.11
N ASP A 168 -2.94 17.79 -4.70
CA ASP A 168 -1.84 17.38 -5.58
C ASP A 168 -2.22 16.19 -6.46
N VAL A 169 -2.88 15.19 -5.84
CA VAL A 169 -3.32 13.99 -6.56
C VAL A 169 -4.34 14.33 -7.64
N MET A 170 -5.26 15.27 -7.38
CA MET A 170 -6.28 15.69 -8.36
C MET A 170 -5.70 16.57 -9.48
N GLU A 171 -4.67 17.37 -9.22
CA GLU A 171 -3.95 18.09 -10.26
C GLU A 171 -3.32 17.09 -11.24
N ASN A 172 -2.56 16.12 -10.75
CA ASN A 172 -1.95 15.09 -11.58
C ASN A 172 -2.95 14.16 -12.27
N PHE A 173 -4.06 13.84 -11.61
CA PHE A 173 -5.11 13.00 -12.19
C PHE A 173 -5.63 13.54 -13.52
N SER A 174 -5.74 14.87 -13.67
CA SER A 174 -6.23 15.52 -14.88
C SER A 174 -5.25 15.43 -16.05
N ASP A 175 -3.97 15.21 -15.77
CA ASP A 175 -2.89 15.18 -16.78
C ASP A 175 -2.59 13.76 -17.26
N ILE A 176 -3.10 12.73 -16.59
CA ILE A 176 -2.87 11.35 -16.98
C ILE A 176 -3.79 10.95 -18.12
N HIS A 177 -3.19 10.47 -19.21
CA HIS A 177 -3.89 9.91 -20.35
C HIS A 177 -3.70 8.40 -20.37
N LEU A 178 -4.78 7.67 -20.13
CA LEU A 178 -4.78 6.21 -20.20
C LEU A 178 -4.73 5.74 -21.66
N ALA A 179 -4.19 4.53 -21.88
CA ALA A 179 -4.12 3.94 -23.23
C ALA A 179 -5.52 3.77 -23.83
N PRO A 180 -5.90 4.54 -24.86
CA PRO A 180 -7.25 4.50 -25.41
C PRO A 180 -7.55 3.19 -26.17
N GLU A 181 -6.51 2.45 -26.51
CA GLU A 181 -6.60 1.20 -27.29
C GLU A 181 -6.76 -0.04 -26.39
N ALA A 182 -6.68 0.11 -25.06
CA ALA A 182 -6.85 -1.01 -24.16
C ALA A 182 -8.25 -1.62 -24.31
N ARG A 183 -8.31 -2.91 -24.51
CA ARG A 183 -9.58 -3.64 -24.72
C ARG A 183 -9.70 -4.77 -23.71
N LEU A 184 -10.89 -4.89 -23.12
CA LEU A 184 -11.26 -5.99 -22.25
C LEU A 184 -12.15 -6.97 -23.02
N LYS A 185 -11.66 -8.18 -23.27
CA LYS A 185 -12.50 -9.24 -23.81
C LYS A 185 -13.37 -9.83 -22.70
N THR A 186 -14.65 -10.02 -22.98
CA THR A 186 -15.60 -10.64 -22.03
C THR A 186 -15.13 -12.04 -21.58
N SER A 187 -14.50 -12.80 -22.49
CA SER A 187 -13.91 -14.09 -22.14
C SER A 187 -12.80 -13.98 -21.10
N TRP A 188 -11.95 -12.96 -21.20
CA TRP A 188 -10.89 -12.69 -20.20
C TRP A 188 -11.49 -12.38 -18.83
N LEU A 189 -12.52 -11.54 -18.80
CA LEU A 189 -13.21 -11.18 -17.56
C LEU A 189 -13.77 -12.42 -16.85
N TYR A 190 -14.39 -13.35 -17.59
CA TYR A 190 -14.91 -14.59 -17.01
C TYR A 190 -13.80 -15.49 -16.49
N THR A 191 -12.73 -15.65 -17.27
CA THR A 191 -11.56 -16.44 -16.87
C THR A 191 -10.89 -15.86 -15.62
N LEU A 192 -10.63 -14.54 -15.60
CA LEU A 192 -10.04 -13.85 -14.46
C LEU A 192 -10.91 -13.98 -13.21
N THR A 193 -12.22 -13.71 -13.33
CA THR A 193 -13.15 -13.85 -12.23
C THR A 193 -13.14 -15.26 -11.63
N HIS A 194 -13.06 -16.28 -12.47
CA HIS A 194 -12.97 -17.65 -11.99
C HIS A 194 -11.63 -17.91 -11.31
N LYS A 195 -10.51 -17.68 -12.00
CA LYS A 195 -9.14 -17.93 -11.47
C LYS A 195 -8.92 -17.22 -10.13
N ILE A 196 -9.27 -15.94 -10.03
CA ILE A 196 -9.01 -15.14 -8.82
C ILE A 196 -9.90 -15.60 -7.65
N ASN A 197 -11.17 -15.91 -7.90
CA ASN A 197 -12.08 -16.31 -6.82
C ASN A 197 -11.87 -17.76 -6.33
N THR A 198 -11.09 -18.56 -7.06
CA THR A 198 -10.75 -19.95 -6.69
C THR A 198 -9.30 -20.12 -6.25
N ALA A 199 -8.47 -19.09 -6.41
CA ALA A 199 -7.09 -19.12 -5.94
C ALA A 199 -7.04 -19.20 -4.40
N PRO A 200 -6.16 -20.04 -3.83
CA PRO A 200 -5.92 -20.02 -2.39
C PRO A 200 -5.58 -18.61 -1.91
N SER A 201 -6.23 -18.12 -0.86
CA SER A 201 -6.09 -16.75 -0.40
C SER A 201 -6.48 -16.62 1.07
N LEU A 202 -5.94 -15.62 1.76
CA LEU A 202 -6.36 -15.26 3.11
C LEU A 202 -7.84 -14.92 3.17
N TYR A 203 -8.38 -14.34 2.07
CA TYR A 203 -9.81 -14.06 1.98
C TYR A 203 -10.68 -15.32 2.08
N LEU A 204 -10.27 -16.42 1.45
CA LEU A 204 -11.00 -17.69 1.53
C LEU A 204 -10.85 -18.38 2.88
N GLU A 205 -9.70 -18.20 3.54
CA GLU A 205 -9.39 -18.85 4.81
C GLU A 205 -9.96 -18.11 6.02
N ALA A 206 -9.84 -16.79 6.05
CA ALA A 206 -10.12 -15.97 7.22
C ALA A 206 -11.19 -14.88 6.99
N GLY A 207 -11.58 -14.58 5.78
CA GLY A 207 -12.52 -13.48 5.49
C GLY A 207 -11.89 -12.11 5.73
N ALA A 208 -12.59 -11.14 6.26
CA ALA A 208 -12.18 -9.81 6.78
C ALA A 208 -10.95 -9.14 6.09
N ILE A 209 -10.73 -9.37 4.80
CA ILE A 209 -9.56 -8.90 4.04
C ILE A 209 -9.97 -8.55 2.61
N HIS A 210 -9.20 -7.70 1.96
CA HIS A 210 -9.39 -7.31 0.56
C HIS A 210 -8.24 -7.82 -0.30
N GLY A 211 -8.59 -8.33 -1.49
CA GLY A 211 -7.63 -8.72 -2.50
C GLY A 211 -7.60 -7.76 -3.68
N CYS A 212 -6.40 -7.49 -4.19
CA CYS A 212 -6.15 -6.78 -5.43
C CYS A 212 -5.25 -7.63 -6.33
N VAL A 213 -5.54 -7.65 -7.62
CA VAL A 213 -4.82 -8.49 -8.59
C VAL A 213 -4.46 -7.68 -9.82
N LEU A 214 -3.17 -7.66 -10.16
CA LEU A 214 -2.70 -7.19 -11.45
C LEU A 214 -2.80 -8.32 -12.46
N CYS A 215 -3.41 -8.05 -13.62
CA CYS A 215 -3.61 -9.05 -14.66
C CYS A 215 -3.14 -8.53 -16.03
N GLN A 216 -2.83 -9.45 -16.92
CA GLN A 216 -2.56 -9.16 -18.32
C GLN A 216 -3.38 -10.14 -19.19
N GLY A 217 -4.27 -9.62 -20.04
CA GLY A 217 -5.23 -10.47 -20.75
C GLY A 217 -6.09 -11.28 -19.77
N ASP A 218 -6.06 -12.60 -19.86
CA ASP A 218 -6.76 -13.53 -18.96
C ASP A 218 -5.84 -14.20 -17.93
N VAL A 219 -4.64 -13.65 -17.74
CA VAL A 219 -3.63 -14.16 -16.82
C VAL A 219 -3.50 -13.24 -15.62
N PRO A 220 -3.81 -13.69 -14.39
CA PRO A 220 -3.45 -12.96 -13.19
C PRO A 220 -1.93 -13.06 -12.95
N LEU A 221 -1.28 -11.92 -12.62
CA LEU A 221 0.17 -11.83 -12.45
C LEU A 221 0.56 -11.70 -10.98
N VAL A 222 -0.01 -10.72 -10.29
CA VAL A 222 0.32 -10.41 -8.89
C VAL A 222 -0.96 -10.32 -8.08
N TYR A 223 -1.02 -11.02 -6.96
CA TYR A 223 -2.18 -11.03 -6.07
C TYR A 223 -1.79 -10.61 -4.66
N MET A 224 -2.15 -9.41 -4.27
CA MET A 224 -1.90 -8.84 -2.95
C MET A 224 -3.17 -8.76 -2.13
N GLU A 225 -3.07 -9.14 -0.86
CA GLU A 225 -4.15 -9.05 0.10
C GLU A 225 -3.78 -8.10 1.24
N ASP A 226 -4.77 -7.40 1.79
CA ASP A 226 -4.59 -6.59 3.00
C ASP A 226 -5.95 -6.29 3.65
N VAL A 227 -5.95 -5.99 4.96
CA VAL A 227 -7.14 -5.53 5.69
C VAL A 227 -7.67 -4.23 5.09
N GLY A 228 -6.79 -3.38 4.60
CA GLY A 228 -7.11 -2.17 3.83
C GLY A 228 -7.02 -2.41 2.31
N ARG A 229 -8.14 -2.23 1.56
CA ARG A 229 -8.09 -2.33 0.09
C ARG A 229 -7.06 -1.38 -0.53
N HIS A 230 -6.81 -0.23 0.08
CA HIS A 230 -5.84 0.76 -0.38
C HIS A 230 -4.40 0.26 -0.22
N ASN A 231 -4.11 -0.46 0.87
CA ASN A 231 -2.79 -1.08 1.08
C ASN A 231 -2.52 -2.15 0.02
N ALA A 232 -3.52 -3.00 -0.29
CA ALA A 232 -3.36 -4.01 -1.34
C ALA A 232 -3.10 -3.39 -2.72
N VAL A 233 -3.71 -2.23 -3.04
CA VAL A 233 -3.39 -1.46 -4.26
C VAL A 233 -1.96 -0.95 -4.21
N ASP A 234 -1.55 -0.37 -3.08
CA ASP A 234 -0.22 0.21 -2.92
C ASP A 234 0.87 -0.85 -3.07
N LYS A 235 0.69 -2.07 -2.51
CA LYS A 235 1.61 -3.19 -2.73
C LYS A 235 1.81 -3.50 -4.23
N ILE A 236 0.73 -3.48 -5.02
CA ILE A 236 0.82 -3.70 -6.48
C ILE A 236 1.50 -2.52 -7.18
N ALA A 237 1.18 -1.27 -6.82
CA ALA A 237 1.83 -0.09 -7.37
C ALA A 237 3.34 -0.11 -7.13
N GLY A 238 3.76 -0.42 -5.90
CA GLY A 238 5.17 -0.59 -5.55
C GLY A 238 5.84 -1.72 -6.32
N TRP A 239 5.16 -2.86 -6.48
CA TRP A 239 5.69 -3.96 -7.28
C TRP A 239 5.89 -3.58 -8.75
N MET A 240 4.92 -2.89 -9.35
CA MET A 240 5.03 -2.41 -10.73
C MET A 240 6.21 -1.46 -10.90
N PHE A 241 6.37 -0.50 -10.00
CA PHE A 241 7.47 0.46 -10.02
C PHE A 241 8.83 -0.24 -9.89
N MET A 242 9.01 -1.06 -8.86
CA MET A 242 10.27 -1.75 -8.57
C MET A 242 10.68 -2.72 -9.69
N ASN A 243 9.72 -3.30 -10.41
CA ASN A 243 9.98 -4.22 -11.51
C ASN A 243 9.84 -3.56 -12.91
N LYS A 244 9.64 -2.24 -12.98
CA LYS A 244 9.50 -1.46 -14.23
C LYS A 244 8.44 -2.05 -15.16
N VAL A 245 7.28 -2.42 -14.60
CA VAL A 245 6.19 -3.05 -15.35
C VAL A 245 5.35 -1.99 -16.02
N ALA A 246 5.23 -2.05 -17.35
CA ALA A 246 4.33 -1.17 -18.11
C ALA A 246 2.86 -1.41 -17.75
N ALA A 247 2.06 -0.34 -17.76
CA ALA A 247 0.67 -0.36 -17.32
C ALA A 247 -0.36 -0.51 -18.44
N ASP A 248 -0.01 -0.16 -19.68
CA ASP A 248 -0.90 0.09 -20.82
C ASP A 248 -1.81 -1.08 -21.19
N ASP A 249 -1.35 -2.30 -20.97
CA ASP A 249 -2.05 -3.54 -21.30
C ASP A 249 -2.55 -4.30 -20.05
N LYS A 250 -2.52 -3.64 -18.89
CA LYS A 250 -2.89 -4.27 -17.64
C LYS A 250 -4.36 -4.09 -17.30
N ILE A 251 -4.86 -5.05 -16.53
CA ILE A 251 -6.18 -5.05 -15.92
C ILE A 251 -5.97 -5.10 -14.42
N PHE A 252 -6.58 -4.18 -13.69
CA PHE A 252 -6.58 -4.19 -12.24
C PHE A 252 -7.90 -4.75 -11.72
N TYR A 253 -7.83 -5.86 -10.98
CA TYR A 253 -8.98 -6.48 -10.35
C TYR A 253 -8.95 -6.25 -8.83
N THR A 254 -10.09 -5.94 -8.22
CA THR A 254 -10.21 -5.80 -6.76
C THR A 254 -11.47 -6.46 -6.21
N THR A 255 -11.38 -6.95 -4.97
CA THR A 255 -12.56 -7.40 -4.21
C THR A 255 -13.27 -6.23 -3.54
N GLY A 256 -12.60 -5.08 -3.41
CA GLY A 256 -13.10 -3.88 -2.75
C GLY A 256 -14.09 -3.08 -3.60
N ARG A 257 -14.75 -2.12 -2.97
CA ARG A 257 -15.65 -1.17 -3.66
C ARG A 257 -14.86 -0.25 -4.59
N LEU A 258 -15.47 0.11 -5.72
CA LEU A 258 -14.96 1.12 -6.67
C LEU A 258 -15.35 2.51 -6.18
N THR A 259 -14.57 3.06 -5.27
CA THR A 259 -14.69 4.43 -4.78
C THR A 259 -13.83 5.37 -5.63
N SER A 260 -14.01 6.68 -5.46
CA SER A 260 -13.15 7.70 -6.09
C SER A 260 -11.66 7.43 -5.88
N GLU A 261 -11.25 7.07 -4.66
CA GLU A 261 -9.84 6.78 -4.34
C GLU A 261 -9.30 5.56 -5.10
N MET A 262 -10.10 4.50 -5.25
CA MET A 262 -9.68 3.33 -6.03
C MET A 262 -9.51 3.67 -7.51
N VAL A 263 -10.39 4.50 -8.06
CA VAL A 263 -10.28 4.99 -9.44
C VAL A 263 -9.04 5.88 -9.59
N ILE A 264 -8.86 6.85 -8.68
CA ILE A 264 -7.70 7.74 -8.70
C ILE A 264 -6.40 6.94 -8.67
N LYS A 265 -6.24 6.02 -7.72
CA LYS A 265 -5.03 5.19 -7.62
C LYS A 265 -4.80 4.35 -8.89
N THR A 266 -5.84 3.75 -9.46
CA THR A 266 -5.70 2.98 -10.70
C THR A 266 -5.26 3.84 -11.88
N VAL A 267 -5.80 5.06 -12.00
CA VAL A 267 -5.40 6.04 -13.02
C VAL A 267 -3.97 6.52 -12.78
N MET A 268 -3.59 6.82 -11.53
CA MET A 268 -2.21 7.19 -11.17
C MET A 268 -1.20 6.09 -11.51
N MET A 269 -1.59 4.82 -11.42
CA MET A 269 -0.78 3.68 -11.86
C MET A 269 -0.73 3.53 -13.39
N GLY A 270 -1.47 4.33 -14.16
CA GLY A 270 -1.55 4.26 -15.63
C GLY A 270 -2.33 3.06 -16.16
N ILE A 271 -3.08 2.34 -15.31
CA ILE A 271 -3.81 1.12 -15.72
C ILE A 271 -5.16 1.49 -16.33
N PRO A 272 -5.44 1.07 -17.58
CA PRO A 272 -6.63 1.52 -18.32
C PRO A 272 -7.92 0.77 -17.97
N ILE A 273 -7.85 -0.34 -17.23
CA ILE A 273 -9.02 -1.21 -16.97
C ILE A 273 -9.07 -1.55 -15.47
N LEU A 274 -10.19 -1.19 -14.83
CA LEU A 274 -10.46 -1.51 -13.42
C LEU A 274 -11.72 -2.37 -13.28
N VAL A 275 -11.56 -3.52 -12.66
CA VAL A 275 -12.63 -4.52 -12.45
C VAL A 275 -12.84 -4.73 -10.95
N SER A 276 -14.09 -4.81 -10.51
CA SER A 276 -14.43 -5.22 -9.15
C SER A 276 -15.63 -6.16 -9.08
N ARG A 277 -15.55 -7.14 -8.18
CA ARG A 277 -16.70 -7.96 -7.79
C ARG A 277 -17.72 -7.22 -6.90
N SER A 278 -17.34 -6.06 -6.37
CA SER A 278 -18.12 -5.27 -5.43
C SER A 278 -18.88 -4.13 -6.12
N GLY A 279 -19.50 -3.27 -5.32
CA GLY A 279 -20.23 -2.09 -5.78
C GLY A 279 -19.33 -0.89 -6.06
N PHE A 280 -19.93 0.20 -6.46
CA PHE A 280 -19.29 1.43 -6.90
C PHE A 280 -20.02 2.66 -6.34
N THR A 281 -19.32 3.81 -6.33
CA THR A 281 -19.88 5.11 -5.95
C THR A 281 -20.11 5.98 -7.19
N ALA A 282 -21.06 6.90 -7.12
CA ALA A 282 -21.35 7.82 -8.23
C ALA A 282 -20.09 8.62 -8.64
N TRP A 283 -19.36 9.16 -7.65
CA TRP A 283 -18.15 9.93 -7.94
C TRP A 283 -17.01 9.06 -8.52
N GLY A 284 -16.87 7.80 -8.10
CA GLY A 284 -15.95 6.87 -8.75
C GLY A 284 -16.26 6.63 -10.22
N VAL A 285 -17.54 6.50 -10.58
CA VAL A 285 -17.97 6.37 -11.99
C VAL A 285 -17.66 7.65 -12.78
N GLU A 286 -17.98 8.81 -12.23
CA GLU A 286 -17.71 10.11 -12.86
C GLU A 286 -16.22 10.31 -13.16
N LEU A 287 -15.34 10.00 -12.20
CA LEU A 287 -13.90 10.08 -12.37
C LEU A 287 -13.38 9.10 -13.43
N ALA A 288 -13.91 7.87 -13.44
CA ALA A 288 -13.54 6.88 -14.45
C ALA A 288 -13.90 7.35 -15.87
N GLN A 289 -15.08 7.95 -16.05
CA GLN A 289 -15.51 8.53 -17.32
C GLN A 289 -14.60 9.68 -17.76
N LYS A 290 -14.23 10.58 -16.83
CA LYS A 290 -13.33 11.71 -17.12
C LYS A 290 -11.93 11.26 -17.51
N ALA A 291 -11.42 10.17 -16.89
CA ALA A 291 -10.07 9.66 -17.17
C ALA A 291 -10.00 8.71 -18.36
N GLY A 292 -11.13 8.35 -18.98
CA GLY A 292 -11.16 7.31 -20.02
C GLY A 292 -10.89 5.89 -19.48
N LEU A 293 -11.09 5.67 -18.17
CA LEU A 293 -10.88 4.39 -17.53
C LEU A 293 -12.04 3.44 -17.83
N THR A 294 -11.76 2.24 -18.33
CA THR A 294 -12.77 1.16 -18.42
C THR A 294 -13.10 0.67 -17.02
N LEU A 295 -14.36 0.87 -16.57
CA LEU A 295 -14.81 0.56 -15.22
C LEU A 295 -15.87 -0.53 -15.22
N ILE A 296 -15.53 -1.68 -14.63
CA ILE A 296 -16.43 -2.84 -14.51
C ILE A 296 -16.72 -3.12 -13.04
N GLY A 297 -18.00 -3.00 -12.65
CA GLY A 297 -18.46 -3.32 -11.31
C GLY A 297 -19.30 -4.58 -11.24
N ARG A 298 -19.47 -5.13 -10.02
CA ARG A 298 -20.29 -6.33 -9.72
C ARG A 298 -19.95 -7.56 -10.56
N ALA A 299 -18.66 -7.72 -10.92
CA ALA A 299 -18.18 -8.84 -11.69
C ALA A 299 -18.22 -10.14 -10.88
N ARG A 300 -19.21 -11.00 -11.15
CA ARG A 300 -19.40 -12.30 -10.47
C ARG A 300 -19.85 -13.36 -11.48
N GLY A 301 -19.01 -14.37 -11.69
CA GLY A 301 -19.24 -15.36 -12.70
C GLY A 301 -19.36 -14.73 -14.08
N LYS A 302 -20.51 -14.88 -14.75
CA LYS A 302 -20.76 -14.28 -16.07
C LYS A 302 -21.56 -12.96 -16.01
N ARG A 303 -21.80 -12.39 -14.84
CA ARG A 303 -22.53 -11.14 -14.66
C ARG A 303 -21.59 -10.02 -14.28
N PHE A 304 -21.76 -8.85 -14.87
CA PHE A 304 -21.04 -7.62 -14.57
C PHE A 304 -21.84 -6.40 -15.02
N LEU A 305 -21.42 -5.22 -14.58
CA LEU A 305 -21.89 -3.94 -15.08
C LEU A 305 -20.69 -3.16 -15.61
N ALA A 306 -20.72 -2.80 -16.89
CA ALA A 306 -19.78 -1.86 -17.47
C ALA A 306 -20.32 -0.44 -17.24
N LEU A 307 -19.53 0.44 -16.61
CA LEU A 307 -19.94 1.74 -16.10
C LEU A 307 -19.24 2.89 -16.82
N ALA A 308 -18.10 2.61 -17.43
CA ALA A 308 -17.35 3.53 -18.28
C ALA A 308 -16.51 2.71 -19.30
N GLY A 309 -16.06 3.34 -20.37
CA GLY A 309 -15.24 2.70 -21.41
C GLY A 309 -16.01 1.70 -22.27
N LEU A 310 -17.23 2.04 -22.69
CA LEU A 310 -18.15 1.18 -23.47
C LEU A 310 -18.09 1.43 -24.98
N GLU A 311 -17.13 2.21 -25.46
CA GLU A 311 -16.95 2.51 -26.88
C GLU A 311 -16.29 1.41 -27.67
#